data_61c72e96dee84fa15338a56a47a5bd8b
#
_entry.id   61c72e96dee84fa15338a56a47a5bd8b
#
_cell.length_a   1.000
_cell.length_b   1.000
_cell.length_c   1.000
_cell.angle_alpha   90.00
_cell.angle_beta   90.00
_cell.angle_gamma   90.00
#
_symmetry.space_group_name_H-M   'P 1'
#
loop_
_entity.id
_entity.type
_entity.pdbx_description
1 polymer ?
#
loop_
_entity_poly.entity_id
_entity_poly.type
_entity_poly.pdbx_seq_one_letter_code
_entity_poly.pdbx_strand_id
1 'polypeptide(L)' 'MKIEVNYIFRENMIDPIYEQIGLESDAEEVEIIEQGILDLSKVIGASQFYEMTQVFCEGSHSFYIDLPYEEFRYIWLTV' A
#
# COMPACT_ATOMS: atom_id res chain seq x y z
N MET A 1 1.53 19.08 5.32
CA MET A 1 1.88 18.26 6.51
C MET A 1 2.39 16.91 6.07
N LYS A 2 3.42 16.43 6.72
CA LYS A 2 4.02 15.13 6.44
C LYS A 2 3.82 14.23 7.65
N ILE A 3 3.46 12.97 7.40
CA ILE A 3 3.31 11.97 8.47
C ILE A 3 4.17 10.75 8.17
N GLU A 4 4.62 10.10 9.22
CA GLU A 4 5.36 8.85 9.12
C GLU A 4 4.37 7.70 9.04
N VAL A 5 4.51 6.84 8.03
CA VAL A 5 3.64 5.71 7.78
C VAL A 5 4.43 4.47 7.41
N ASN A 6 3.80 3.31 7.52
CA ASN A 6 4.35 2.07 7.01
C ASN A 6 3.65 1.76 5.69
N TYR A 7 4.39 1.77 4.58
CA TYR A 7 3.89 1.37 3.28
C TYR A 7 3.85 -0.15 3.19
N ILE A 8 2.76 -0.66 2.62
CA ILE A 8 2.58 -2.09 2.43
C ILE A 8 2.62 -2.38 0.94
N PHE A 9 3.57 -3.21 0.54
CA PHE A 9 3.72 -3.68 -0.83
C PHE A 9 3.45 -5.18 -0.87
N ARG A 10 2.71 -5.62 -1.87
CA ARG A 10 2.49 -7.03 -2.13
C ARG A 10 3.16 -7.40 -3.44
N GLU A 11 4.11 -8.31 -3.36
CA GLU A 11 4.78 -8.85 -4.53
C GLU A 11 4.45 -10.33 -4.68
N ASN A 12 4.02 -10.70 -5.88
CA ASN A 12 3.90 -12.09 -6.26
C ASN A 12 5.27 -12.57 -6.74
N MET A 13 5.96 -13.33 -5.91
CA MET A 13 7.20 -13.97 -6.33
C MET A 13 6.86 -15.24 -7.08
N ILE A 14 6.81 -15.13 -8.40
CA ILE A 14 6.73 -16.30 -9.28
C ILE A 14 8.17 -16.68 -9.63
N ASP A 15 8.59 -17.87 -9.20
CA ASP A 15 9.88 -18.40 -9.64
C ASP A 15 9.78 -18.73 -11.14
N PRO A 16 10.60 -18.13 -12.02
CA PRO A 16 10.56 -18.39 -13.45
C PRO A 16 10.73 -19.86 -13.84
N ILE A 17 11.39 -20.65 -13.01
CA ILE A 17 11.56 -22.08 -13.24
C ILE A 17 10.22 -22.83 -13.14
N TYR A 18 9.38 -22.45 -12.19
CA TYR A 18 8.06 -23.08 -12.04
C TYR A 18 7.12 -22.72 -13.19
N GLU A 19 7.24 -21.52 -13.71
CA GLU A 19 6.46 -21.07 -14.86
C GLU A 19 6.81 -21.86 -16.12
N GLN A 20 8.07 -22.24 -16.31
CA GLN A 20 8.54 -23.02 -17.46
C GLN A 20 8.10 -24.48 -17.43
N ILE A 21 7.89 -25.05 -16.26
CA ILE A 21 7.46 -26.46 -16.12
C ILE A 21 5.94 -26.61 -15.96
N GLY A 22 5.18 -25.53 -16.04
CA GLY A 22 3.72 -25.58 -15.97
C GLY A 22 3.18 -26.03 -14.61
N LEU A 23 4.03 -26.06 -13.60
CA LEU A 23 3.58 -26.25 -12.23
C LEU A 23 2.90 -24.98 -11.78
N GLU A 24 1.64 -25.08 -11.40
CA GLU A 24 0.99 -24.00 -10.68
C GLU A 24 1.79 -23.76 -9.40
N SER A 25 2.71 -22.82 -9.45
CA SER A 25 3.35 -22.36 -8.25
C SER A 25 2.26 -21.68 -7.42
N ASP A 26 2.14 -22.10 -6.18
CA ASP A 26 1.52 -21.26 -5.19
C ASP A 26 2.34 -19.97 -5.18
N ALA A 27 1.85 -18.96 -5.90
CA ALA A 27 2.47 -17.65 -5.90
C ALA A 27 2.43 -17.17 -4.44
N GLU A 28 3.56 -17.29 -3.76
CA GLU A 28 3.69 -16.75 -2.43
C GLU A 28 3.59 -15.24 -2.52
N GLU A 29 2.45 -14.73 -2.09
CA GLU A 29 2.25 -13.32 -1.95
C GLU A 29 3.09 -12.85 -0.74
N VAL A 30 4.20 -12.20 -1.03
CA VAL A 30 5.06 -11.64 0.02
C VAL A 30 4.63 -10.23 0.31
N GLU A 31 4.25 -9.99 1.54
CA GLU A 31 3.93 -8.64 2.02
C GLU A 31 5.22 -7.97 2.53
N ILE A 32 5.57 -6.85 1.91
CA ILE A 32 6.74 -6.05 2.28
C ILE A 32 6.26 -4.79 2.96
N ILE A 33 6.73 -4.55 4.16
CA ILE A 33 6.40 -3.34 4.92
C ILE A 33 7.63 -2.45 4.96
N GLU A 34 7.50 -1.21 4.44
CA GLU A 34 8.56 -0.21 4.46
C GLU A 34 8.10 1.03 5.21
N GLN A 35 8.91 1.48 6.14
CA GLN A 35 8.67 2.73 6.84
C GLN A 35 9.02 3.91 5.92
N GLY A 36 8.12 4.88 5.83
CA GLY A 36 8.32 6.04 4.98
C GLY A 36 7.56 7.25 5.47
N ILE A 37 7.65 8.34 4.71
CA ILE A 37 6.99 9.60 5.01
C ILE A 37 5.99 9.89 3.90
N LEU A 38 4.75 10.19 4.28
CA LEU A 38 3.70 10.58 3.36
C LEU A 38 3.44 12.08 3.48
N ASP A 39 3.50 12.79 2.35
CA ASP A 39 3.13 14.19 2.27
C ASP A 39 1.63 14.30 1.99
N LEU A 40 0.87 14.73 2.97
CA LEU A 40 -0.58 14.83 2.87
C LEU A 40 -1.03 15.89 1.87
N SER A 41 -0.18 16.85 1.52
CA SER A 41 -0.49 17.84 0.48
C SER A 41 -0.57 17.24 -0.91
N LYS A 42 0.00 16.05 -1.11
CA LYS A 42 -0.01 15.33 -2.39
C LYS A 42 -1.13 14.31 -2.48
N VAL A 43 -1.86 14.09 -1.40
CA VAL A 43 -2.98 13.14 -1.35
C VAL A 43 -4.22 13.79 -1.94
N ILE A 44 -4.83 13.14 -2.92
CA ILE A 44 -6.07 13.59 -3.56
C ILE A 44 -7.28 12.77 -3.15
N GLY A 45 -7.09 11.61 -2.54
CA GLY A 45 -8.16 10.77 -2.07
C GLY A 45 -7.66 9.61 -1.25
N ALA A 46 -8.57 8.93 -0.59
CA ALA A 46 -8.28 7.75 0.18
C ALA A 46 -9.51 6.87 0.28
N SER A 47 -9.31 5.57 0.43
CA SER A 47 -10.39 4.61 0.65
C SER A 47 -9.97 3.53 1.62
N GLN A 48 -10.97 2.93 2.27
CA GLN A 48 -10.73 1.80 3.15
C GLN A 48 -10.43 0.55 2.32
N PHE A 49 -9.39 -0.17 2.72
CA PHE A 49 -9.03 -1.44 2.14
C PHE A 49 -8.69 -2.42 3.27
N TYR A 50 -9.67 -3.28 3.61
CA TYR A 50 -9.58 -4.16 4.79
C TYR A 50 -9.24 -3.37 6.06
N GLU A 51 -8.15 -3.68 6.74
CA GLU A 51 -7.70 -2.96 7.93
C GLU A 51 -6.69 -1.84 7.61
N MET A 52 -6.47 -1.61 6.31
CA MET A 52 -5.51 -0.64 5.80
C MET A 52 -6.21 0.52 5.13
N THR A 53 -5.43 1.50 4.71
CA THR A 53 -5.91 2.62 3.89
C THR A 53 -5.20 2.61 2.55
N GLN A 54 -5.96 2.71 1.47
CA GLN A 54 -5.43 2.98 0.16
C GLN A 54 -5.42 4.49 -0.06
N VAL A 55 -4.26 5.04 -0.33
CA VAL A 55 -4.06 6.47 -0.52
C VAL A 55 -3.80 6.75 -1.99
N PHE A 56 -4.52 7.70 -2.55
CA PHE A 56 -4.35 8.15 -3.93
C PHE A 56 -3.62 9.49 -3.93
N CYS A 57 -2.53 9.55 -4.67
CA CYS A 57 -1.69 10.75 -4.77
C CYS A 57 -1.72 11.33 -6.17
N GLU A 58 -1.29 12.58 -6.30
CA GLU A 58 -1.13 13.23 -7.60
C GLU A 58 -0.23 12.42 -8.53
N GLY A 59 -0.52 12.43 -9.82
CA GLY A 59 0.24 11.66 -10.81
C GLY A 59 -0.20 10.22 -10.98
N SER A 60 -1.41 9.87 -10.54
CA SER A 60 -1.99 8.52 -10.65
C SER A 60 -1.25 7.46 -9.84
N HIS A 61 -0.60 7.85 -8.76
CA HIS A 61 0.03 6.94 -7.83
C HIS A 61 -0.91 6.55 -6.71
N SER A 62 -0.91 5.28 -6.34
CA SER A 62 -1.64 4.79 -5.18
C SER A 62 -0.76 3.90 -4.33
N PHE A 63 -0.98 3.95 -3.02
CA PHE A 63 -0.20 3.18 -2.04
C PHE A 63 -1.13 2.64 -0.97
N TYR A 64 -0.75 1.50 -0.41
CA TYR A 64 -1.39 0.98 0.80
C TYR A 64 -0.53 1.33 2.00
N ILE A 65 -1.16 1.84 3.05
CA ILE A 65 -0.48 2.17 4.30
C ILE A 65 -1.09 1.37 5.45
N ASP A 66 -0.23 0.96 6.39
CA ASP A 66 -0.63 0.24 7.59
C ASP A 66 -1.17 1.23 8.63
N LEU A 67 -2.33 1.77 8.33
CA LEU A 67 -3.04 2.71 9.17
C LEU A 67 -4.53 2.52 8.95
N PRO A 68 -5.35 2.34 9.99
CA PRO A 68 -6.78 2.24 9.85
C PRO A 68 -7.37 3.47 9.16
N TYR A 69 -8.34 3.23 8.27
CA TYR A 69 -8.94 4.31 7.48
C TYR A 69 -9.51 5.44 8.35
N GLU A 70 -10.12 5.12 9.48
CA GLU A 70 -10.70 6.13 10.38
C GLU A 70 -9.62 7.05 10.98
N GLU A 71 -8.47 6.48 11.32
CA GLU A 71 -7.33 7.27 11.82
C GLU A 71 -6.75 8.16 10.73
N PHE A 72 -6.56 7.61 9.52
CA PHE A 72 -6.08 8.39 8.39
C PHE A 72 -7.05 9.51 8.04
N ARG A 73 -8.34 9.21 7.98
CA ARG A 73 -9.39 10.18 7.70
C ARG A 73 -9.35 11.33 8.71
N TYR A 74 -9.22 11.01 9.98
CA TYR A 74 -9.13 12.01 11.03
C TYR A 74 -7.94 12.95 10.83
N ILE A 75 -6.77 12.38 10.60
CA ILE A 75 -5.54 13.15 10.37
C ILE A 75 -5.68 14.04 9.13
N TRP A 76 -6.16 13.46 8.03
CA TRP A 76 -6.26 14.17 6.75
C TRP A 76 -7.28 15.30 6.78
N LEU A 77 -8.41 15.12 7.46
CA LEU A 77 -9.45 16.14 7.54
C LEU A 77 -9.17 17.22 8.56
N THR A 78 -8.25 16.99 9.49
CA THR A 78 -7.86 17.97 10.52
C THR A 78 -6.64 18.81 10.15
N VAL A 79 -6.02 18.51 9.04
CA VAL A 79 -4.83 19.25 8.57
C VAL A 79 -5.22 20.52 7.82
#